data_cca1b5b0f4897b8dc97e32fd2e9ee540
#
_entry.id   cca1b5b0f4897b8dc97e32fd2e9ee540
#
_cell.length_a   1.000
_cell.length_b   1.000
_cell.length_c   1.000
_cell.angle_alpha   90.00
_cell.angle_beta   90.00
_cell.angle_gamma   90.00
#
_symmetry.space_group_name_H-M   'P 1'
#
loop_
_entity.id
_entity.type
_entity.pdbx_description
1 polymer ?
#
loop_
_entity_poly.entity_id
_entity_poly.type
_entity_poly.pdbx_seq_one_letter_code
_entity_poly.pdbx_strand_id
1 'polypeptide(L)'
;MSAVAPQANAPSGREKTKGFSLGGKPKRRKKSTNELVFICLMLLIPVAHFCLFWVSINVDTIAMSFQKFDYESGKWVFNGFNNYKALWQEFTRPASVLPTALKNSISVFLWNDFVIVPISVLCAFALYKKMPLGGAFKVIFFLPSIISVVVLTLTFSFMFDATLGAIPTFLDKIGLGRLVPFDGFFGDKRYAWKMILFYGLWSGIGYNIVLVSGAMARIPEEVVEAGKLDGLSSFKELFLVTIPLIGSTLGTLMLLGTTVIFTYFLQPQLLLGGSAEAVGGYTIALYIVSNVKSGGQTQMAMGATVGILCALIGTPIVLVSRKLIDRFLPAYEY
;
A
#
# COMPACT_ATOMS: atom_id res chain seq x y z
N MET A 1 56.78 34.95 64.42
CA MET A 1 56.69 35.71 63.17
C MET A 1 55.35 35.32 62.50
N SER A 2 54.46 36.27 62.59
CA SER A 2 53.07 36.27 62.17
C SER A 2 52.95 36.26 60.64
N ALA A 3 52.06 35.47 60.11
CA ALA A 3 51.55 35.61 58.73
C ALA A 3 50.02 35.64 58.76
N VAL A 4 49.52 36.82 58.45
CA VAL A 4 48.11 37.21 58.35
C VAL A 4 47.46 36.56 57.15
N ALA A 5 46.27 35.94 57.36
CA ALA A 5 45.40 35.50 56.29
C ALA A 5 44.50 36.64 55.77
N PRO A 6 44.25 36.82 54.49
CA PRO A 6 43.27 37.78 53.98
C PRO A 6 41.84 37.19 53.97
N GLN A 7 40.94 38.01 54.55
CA GLN A 7 39.50 37.80 54.54
C GLN A 7 38.94 37.90 53.05
N ALA A 8 38.20 36.90 52.60
CA ALA A 8 37.43 36.97 51.38
C ALA A 8 36.06 37.59 51.66
N ASN A 9 35.79 38.72 51.03
CA ASN A 9 34.49 39.40 51.01
C ASN A 9 33.51 38.59 50.15
N ALA A 10 32.37 38.20 50.68
CA ALA A 10 31.22 37.65 49.95
C ALA A 10 30.39 38.81 49.40
N PRO A 11 30.04 38.78 48.06
CA PRO A 11 29.02 39.67 47.53
C PRO A 11 27.64 39.03 47.69
N SER A 12 26.80 39.69 48.51
CA SER A 12 25.35 39.46 48.52
C SER A 12 24.73 40.07 47.27
N GLY A 13 24.37 39.21 46.32
CA GLY A 13 23.60 39.59 45.15
C GLY A 13 22.56 38.52 44.86
N ARG A 14 21.34 38.69 45.38
CA ARG A 14 20.18 37.92 44.93
C ARG A 14 19.88 38.29 43.47
N GLU A 15 20.41 37.53 42.53
CA GLU A 15 19.95 37.56 41.16
C GLU A 15 18.55 36.89 41.06
N LYS A 16 17.56 37.73 40.80
CA LYS A 16 16.20 37.29 40.45
C LYS A 16 16.29 36.49 39.14
N THR A 17 16.20 35.19 39.25
CA THR A 17 15.96 34.30 38.10
C THR A 17 14.69 34.77 37.39
N LYS A 18 14.84 35.45 36.25
CA LYS A 18 13.75 35.73 35.31
C LYS A 18 13.23 34.37 34.80
N GLY A 19 12.02 34.02 35.21
CA GLY A 19 11.32 32.87 34.72
C GLY A 19 11.25 32.92 33.20
N PHE A 20 11.80 31.89 32.56
CA PHE A 20 11.70 31.68 31.11
C PHE A 20 10.26 31.30 30.80
N SER A 21 9.47 32.27 30.36
CA SER A 21 8.08 32.06 29.92
C SER A 21 8.08 31.33 28.60
N LEU A 22 7.97 30.01 28.65
CA LEU A 22 7.60 29.14 27.50
C LEU A 22 6.11 29.35 27.19
N GLY A 23 5.75 30.26 26.29
CA GLY A 23 4.32 30.43 25.96
C GLY A 23 3.97 31.55 24.99
N GLY A 24 4.87 31.94 24.13
CA GLY A 24 4.49 32.80 22.98
C GLY A 24 4.10 31.96 21.79
N LYS A 25 2.78 31.81 21.48
CA LYS A 25 2.35 31.29 20.18
C LYS A 25 3.10 32.08 19.09
N PRO A 26 3.76 31.42 18.11
CA PRO A 26 4.49 32.13 17.08
C PRO A 26 3.50 33.07 16.38
N LYS A 27 3.74 34.38 16.44
CA LYS A 27 2.97 35.41 15.72
C LYS A 27 3.05 35.01 14.25
N ARG A 28 1.93 34.62 13.64
CA ARG A 28 1.82 34.38 12.20
C ARG A 28 2.30 35.64 11.48
N ARG A 29 3.50 35.57 10.91
CA ARG A 29 4.06 36.65 10.09
C ARG A 29 3.09 36.90 8.94
N LYS A 30 2.54 38.11 8.83
CA LYS A 30 1.72 38.47 7.68
C LYS A 30 2.62 38.33 6.44
N LYS A 31 2.21 37.45 5.53
CA LYS A 31 2.93 37.25 4.26
C LYS A 31 2.92 38.54 3.46
N SER A 32 4.04 38.91 2.87
CA SER A 32 4.14 40.06 1.96
C SER A 32 3.25 39.81 0.72
N THR A 33 2.72 40.89 0.11
CA THR A 33 1.95 40.76 -1.12
C THR A 33 2.73 40.06 -2.22
N ASN A 34 4.05 40.29 -2.30
CA ASN A 34 4.92 39.64 -3.28
C ASN A 34 5.06 38.13 -2.99
N GLU A 35 5.12 37.71 -1.72
CA GLU A 35 5.11 36.27 -1.34
C GLU A 35 3.80 35.62 -1.72
N LEU A 36 2.66 36.30 -1.54
CA LEU A 36 1.34 35.79 -1.93
C LEU A 36 1.22 35.64 -3.44
N VAL A 37 1.63 36.66 -4.21
CA VAL A 37 1.64 36.60 -5.68
C VAL A 37 2.51 35.46 -6.18
N PHE A 38 3.71 35.28 -5.63
CA PHE A 38 4.59 34.19 -5.98
C PHE A 38 3.95 32.82 -5.69
N ILE A 39 3.35 32.66 -4.50
CA ILE A 39 2.65 31.41 -4.14
C ILE A 39 1.48 31.14 -5.08
N CYS A 40 0.66 32.16 -5.39
CA CYS A 40 -0.47 32.03 -6.31
C CYS A 40 -0.02 31.63 -7.72
N LEU A 41 1.05 32.24 -8.24
CA LEU A 41 1.61 31.89 -9.55
C LEU A 41 2.17 30.45 -9.57
N MET A 42 2.88 30.04 -8.51
CA MET A 42 3.39 28.68 -8.37
C MET A 42 2.27 27.62 -8.27
N LEU A 43 1.18 27.94 -7.57
CA LEU A 43 0.05 27.04 -7.41
C LEU A 43 -0.92 27.06 -8.60
N LEU A 44 -0.89 28.08 -9.45
CA LEU A 44 -1.83 28.21 -10.57
C LEU A 44 -1.82 26.98 -11.49
N ILE A 45 -0.63 26.54 -11.90
CA ILE A 45 -0.48 25.39 -12.82
C ILE A 45 -0.94 24.08 -12.16
N PRO A 46 -0.50 23.70 -10.95
CA PRO A 46 -0.98 22.49 -10.29
C PRO A 46 -2.49 22.51 -10.02
N VAL A 47 -3.03 23.64 -9.58
CA VAL A 47 -4.48 23.77 -9.29
C VAL A 47 -5.29 23.72 -10.58
N ALA A 48 -4.88 24.41 -11.64
CA ALA A 48 -5.53 24.32 -12.94
C ALA A 48 -5.53 22.89 -13.48
N HIS A 49 -4.39 22.22 -13.42
CA HIS A 49 -4.26 20.81 -13.80
C HIS A 49 -5.20 19.91 -12.97
N PHE A 50 -5.23 20.10 -11.66
CA PHE A 50 -6.12 19.36 -10.77
C PHE A 50 -7.60 19.58 -11.14
N CYS A 51 -8.01 20.82 -11.34
CA CYS A 51 -9.39 21.13 -11.70
C CYS A 51 -9.77 20.57 -13.08
N LEU A 52 -8.89 20.70 -14.08
CA LEU A 52 -9.19 20.27 -15.45
C LEU A 52 -9.18 18.74 -15.60
N PHE A 53 -8.26 18.04 -14.97
CA PHE A 53 -8.11 16.60 -15.18
C PHE A 53 -8.71 15.75 -14.06
N TRP A 54 -8.51 16.13 -12.80
CA TRP A 54 -9.02 15.33 -11.70
C TRP A 54 -10.49 15.61 -11.38
N VAL A 55 -10.87 16.88 -11.23
CA VAL A 55 -12.24 17.25 -10.86
C VAL A 55 -13.21 16.92 -12.00
N SER A 56 -12.90 17.27 -13.23
CA SER A 56 -13.79 17.01 -14.38
C SER A 56 -14.04 15.51 -14.57
N ILE A 57 -12.98 14.68 -14.56
CA ILE A 57 -13.12 13.23 -14.74
C ILE A 57 -13.96 12.60 -13.62
N ASN A 58 -13.76 13.05 -12.36
CA ASN A 58 -14.55 12.51 -11.25
C ASN A 58 -16.02 12.95 -11.33
N VAL A 59 -16.29 14.20 -11.72
CA VAL A 59 -17.67 14.70 -11.94
C VAL A 59 -18.35 13.91 -13.06
N ASP A 60 -17.67 13.68 -14.17
CA ASP A 60 -18.18 12.89 -15.29
C ASP A 60 -18.45 11.44 -14.88
N THR A 61 -17.56 10.83 -14.09
CA THR A 61 -17.74 9.47 -13.55
C THR A 61 -18.95 9.40 -12.63
N ILE A 62 -19.16 10.40 -11.76
CA ILE A 62 -20.34 10.50 -10.90
C ILE A 62 -21.59 10.64 -11.77
N ALA A 63 -21.60 11.55 -12.75
CA ALA A 63 -22.71 11.74 -13.66
C ALA A 63 -23.06 10.45 -14.41
N MET A 64 -22.05 9.75 -14.95
CA MET A 64 -22.20 8.51 -15.70
C MET A 64 -22.80 7.38 -14.84
N SER A 65 -22.53 7.35 -13.53
CA SER A 65 -23.13 6.35 -12.64
C SER A 65 -24.66 6.49 -12.49
N PHE A 66 -25.21 7.68 -12.76
CA PHE A 66 -26.65 7.96 -12.76
C PHE A 66 -27.26 8.05 -14.17
N GLN A 67 -26.50 7.77 -15.20
CA GLN A 67 -26.92 7.87 -16.60
C GLN A 67 -26.91 6.50 -17.26
N LYS A 68 -27.71 6.33 -18.31
CA LYS A 68 -27.62 5.23 -19.28
C LYS A 68 -27.41 5.82 -20.67
N PHE A 69 -26.74 5.08 -21.54
CA PHE A 69 -26.65 5.45 -22.93
C PHE A 69 -27.90 4.96 -23.67
N ASP A 70 -28.58 5.89 -24.31
CA ASP A 70 -29.72 5.56 -25.17
C ASP A 70 -29.22 5.41 -26.61
N TYR A 71 -29.30 4.19 -27.13
CA TYR A 71 -28.79 3.84 -28.46
C TYR A 71 -29.67 4.40 -29.59
N GLU A 72 -30.95 4.74 -29.32
CA GLU A 72 -31.85 5.31 -30.31
C GLU A 72 -31.52 6.79 -30.54
N SER A 73 -31.34 7.56 -29.46
CA SER A 73 -30.99 8.97 -29.52
C SER A 73 -29.49 9.24 -29.62
N GLY A 74 -28.63 8.23 -29.38
CA GLY A 74 -27.18 8.37 -29.34
C GLY A 74 -26.66 9.26 -28.19
N LYS A 75 -27.44 9.40 -27.11
CA LYS A 75 -27.12 10.33 -26.00
C LYS A 75 -27.17 9.65 -24.64
N TRP A 76 -26.42 10.23 -23.69
CA TRP A 76 -26.53 9.90 -22.29
C TRP A 76 -27.81 10.51 -21.70
N VAL A 77 -28.66 9.70 -21.13
CA VAL A 77 -29.91 10.10 -20.49
C VAL A 77 -29.89 9.75 -19.00
N PHE A 78 -30.53 10.58 -18.19
CA PHE A 78 -30.61 10.35 -16.75
C PHE A 78 -31.40 9.09 -16.44
N ASN A 79 -30.79 8.19 -15.66
CA ASN A 79 -31.36 6.87 -15.30
C ASN A 79 -31.63 6.73 -13.79
N GLY A 80 -31.39 7.76 -13.02
CA GLY A 80 -31.54 7.72 -11.55
C GLY A 80 -30.69 6.62 -10.93
N PHE A 81 -31.26 5.86 -10.00
CA PHE A 81 -30.57 4.77 -9.29
C PHE A 81 -30.68 3.40 -9.96
N ASN A 82 -31.13 3.31 -11.21
CA ASN A 82 -31.32 2.00 -11.86
C ASN A 82 -30.00 1.26 -12.10
N ASN A 83 -28.89 1.96 -12.34
CA ASN A 83 -27.57 1.33 -12.45
C ASN A 83 -27.17 0.64 -11.14
N TYR A 84 -27.47 1.25 -9.99
CA TYR A 84 -27.21 0.68 -8.66
C TYR A 84 -28.11 -0.53 -8.38
N LYS A 85 -29.38 -0.49 -8.82
CA LYS A 85 -30.28 -1.66 -8.75
C LYS A 85 -29.78 -2.80 -9.63
N ALA A 86 -29.36 -2.49 -10.87
CA ALA A 86 -28.79 -3.48 -11.77
C ALA A 86 -27.50 -4.10 -11.21
N LEU A 87 -26.64 -3.28 -10.59
CA LEU A 87 -25.44 -3.77 -9.91
C LEU A 87 -25.78 -4.71 -8.74
N TRP A 88 -26.80 -4.39 -7.93
CA TRP A 88 -27.25 -5.27 -6.86
C TRP A 88 -27.80 -6.59 -7.39
N GLN A 89 -28.57 -6.56 -8.48
CA GLN A 89 -29.06 -7.76 -9.14
C GLN A 89 -27.92 -8.60 -9.70
N GLU A 90 -26.92 -7.94 -10.34
CA GLU A 90 -25.72 -8.61 -10.82
C GLU A 90 -24.95 -9.25 -9.65
N PHE A 91 -24.77 -8.53 -8.54
CA PHE A 91 -24.08 -9.07 -7.35
C PHE A 91 -24.77 -10.31 -6.76
N THR A 92 -26.09 -10.36 -6.78
CA THR A 92 -26.88 -11.47 -6.23
C THR A 92 -27.09 -12.62 -7.22
N ARG A 93 -26.73 -12.45 -8.50
CA ARG A 93 -26.89 -13.49 -9.51
C ARG A 93 -25.92 -14.66 -9.23
N PRO A 94 -26.36 -15.94 -9.27
CA PRO A 94 -25.54 -17.09 -8.89
C PRO A 94 -24.24 -17.26 -9.68
N ALA A 95 -24.21 -16.83 -10.96
CA ALA A 95 -23.03 -16.92 -11.83
C ALA A 95 -22.23 -15.60 -11.91
N SER A 96 -22.46 -14.65 -11.01
CA SER A 96 -21.79 -13.36 -11.05
C SER A 96 -20.32 -13.45 -10.66
N VAL A 97 -19.51 -12.65 -11.34
CA VAL A 97 -18.09 -12.48 -11.05
C VAL A 97 -17.86 -11.57 -9.83
N LEU A 98 -18.81 -10.67 -9.51
CA LEU A 98 -18.64 -9.63 -8.49
C LEU A 98 -18.37 -10.17 -7.08
N PRO A 99 -19.10 -11.18 -6.55
CA PRO A 99 -18.79 -11.73 -5.23
C PRO A 99 -17.39 -12.32 -5.14
N THR A 100 -16.96 -13.01 -6.22
CA THR A 100 -15.59 -13.56 -6.31
C THR A 100 -14.56 -12.44 -6.40
N ALA A 101 -14.82 -11.39 -7.17
CA ALA A 101 -13.94 -10.23 -7.29
C ALA A 101 -13.77 -9.50 -5.94
N LEU A 102 -14.86 -9.34 -5.17
CA LEU A 102 -14.80 -8.77 -3.83
C LEU A 102 -13.98 -9.63 -2.86
N LYS A 103 -14.24 -10.94 -2.84
CA LYS A 103 -13.47 -11.91 -2.05
C LYS A 103 -11.99 -11.85 -2.37
N ASN A 104 -11.65 -11.83 -3.65
CA ASN A 104 -10.27 -11.76 -4.12
C ASN A 104 -9.60 -10.44 -3.70
N SER A 105 -10.27 -9.30 -3.86
CA SER A 105 -9.76 -8.00 -3.43
C SER A 105 -9.46 -7.97 -1.93
N ILE A 106 -10.37 -8.49 -1.10
CA ILE A 106 -10.16 -8.62 0.34
C ILE A 106 -9.01 -9.59 0.63
N SER A 107 -8.92 -10.70 -0.09
CA SER A 107 -7.84 -11.69 0.14
C SER A 107 -6.45 -11.13 -0.19
N VAL A 108 -6.31 -10.28 -1.22
CA VAL A 108 -5.03 -9.60 -1.53
C VAL A 108 -4.63 -8.64 -0.41
N PHE A 109 -5.57 -7.88 0.12
CA PHE A 109 -5.32 -7.02 1.28
C PHE A 109 -4.86 -7.83 2.49
N LEU A 110 -5.61 -8.88 2.86
CA LEU A 110 -5.24 -9.73 3.99
C LEU A 110 -3.88 -10.40 3.78
N TRP A 111 -3.60 -10.85 2.55
CA TRP A 111 -2.30 -11.42 2.20
C TRP A 111 -1.17 -10.40 2.33
N ASN A 112 -1.38 -9.18 1.86
CA ASN A 112 -0.39 -8.11 1.99
C ASN A 112 -0.09 -7.79 3.46
N ASP A 113 -1.12 -7.49 4.25
CA ASP A 113 -0.94 -6.96 5.61
C ASP A 113 -0.56 -8.02 6.63
N PHE A 114 -1.06 -9.26 6.48
CA PHE A 114 -0.87 -10.32 7.45
C PHE A 114 0.15 -11.39 7.04
N VAL A 115 0.61 -11.37 5.77
CA VAL A 115 1.65 -12.31 5.31
C VAL A 115 2.87 -11.56 4.80
N ILE A 116 2.72 -10.67 3.79
CA ILE A 116 3.86 -10.00 3.16
C ILE A 116 4.55 -9.04 4.14
N VAL A 117 3.81 -8.17 4.82
CA VAL A 117 4.38 -7.20 5.77
C VAL A 117 5.09 -7.92 6.93
N PRO A 118 4.49 -8.89 7.66
CA PRO A 118 5.19 -9.61 8.72
C PRO A 118 6.44 -10.36 8.26
N ILE A 119 6.39 -11.05 7.12
CA ILE A 119 7.58 -11.73 6.56
C ILE A 119 8.66 -10.69 6.24
N SER A 120 8.28 -9.54 5.66
CA SER A 120 9.24 -8.46 5.37
C SER A 120 9.88 -7.90 6.63
N VAL A 121 9.11 -7.76 7.73
CA VAL A 121 9.64 -7.33 9.04
C VAL A 121 10.65 -8.34 9.58
N LEU A 122 10.34 -9.63 9.52
CA LEU A 122 11.26 -10.68 9.96
C LEU A 122 12.55 -10.70 9.15
N CYS A 123 12.45 -10.61 7.81
CA CYS A 123 13.60 -10.53 6.93
C CYS A 123 14.43 -9.26 7.18
N ALA A 124 13.78 -8.09 7.32
CA ALA A 124 14.46 -6.84 7.61
C ALA A 124 15.17 -6.88 8.97
N PHE A 125 14.55 -7.49 9.99
CA PHE A 125 15.17 -7.66 11.30
C PHE A 125 16.39 -8.60 11.26
N ALA A 126 16.33 -9.71 10.51
CA ALA A 126 17.48 -10.59 10.30
C ALA A 126 18.64 -9.84 9.62
N LEU A 127 18.34 -8.99 8.63
CA LEU A 127 19.33 -8.13 7.97
C LEU A 127 19.89 -7.06 8.92
N TYR A 128 19.05 -6.47 9.76
CA TYR A 128 19.44 -5.49 10.80
C TYR A 128 20.40 -6.11 11.82
N LYS A 129 20.21 -7.38 12.19
CA LYS A 129 21.11 -8.15 13.07
C LYS A 129 22.42 -8.57 12.40
N LYS A 130 22.76 -8.02 11.22
CA LYS A 130 24.02 -8.28 10.49
C LYS A 130 24.24 -9.78 10.22
N MET A 131 23.19 -10.48 9.76
CA MET A 131 23.33 -11.88 9.33
C MET A 131 24.39 -12.01 8.22
N PRO A 132 25.09 -13.17 8.12
CA PRO A 132 26.05 -13.42 7.07
C PRO A 132 25.41 -13.28 5.69
N LEU A 133 26.13 -12.69 4.72
CA LEU A 133 25.65 -12.39 3.36
C LEU A 133 24.43 -11.43 3.30
N GLY A 134 24.13 -10.69 4.37
CA GLY A 134 22.97 -9.79 4.42
C GLY A 134 22.91 -8.78 3.27
N GLY A 135 24.07 -8.29 2.79
CA GLY A 135 24.14 -7.42 1.63
C GLY A 135 23.64 -8.08 0.34
N ALA A 136 24.03 -9.32 0.09
CA ALA A 136 23.57 -10.10 -1.07
C ALA A 136 22.06 -10.39 -0.99
N PHE A 137 21.57 -10.83 0.19
CA PHE A 137 20.14 -11.05 0.39
C PHE A 137 19.31 -9.77 0.16
N LYS A 138 19.79 -8.62 0.63
CA LYS A 138 19.11 -7.34 0.41
C LYS A 138 18.99 -7.02 -1.08
N VAL A 139 20.04 -7.25 -1.87
CA VAL A 139 20.02 -7.02 -3.32
C VAL A 139 19.06 -8.00 -4.00
N ILE A 140 19.12 -9.29 -3.68
CA ILE A 140 18.27 -10.33 -4.28
C ILE A 140 16.79 -10.05 -4.03
N PHE A 141 16.43 -9.71 -2.79
CA PHE A 141 15.04 -9.39 -2.45
C PHE A 141 14.55 -8.08 -3.07
N PHE A 142 15.44 -7.10 -3.21
CA PHE A 142 15.09 -5.80 -3.77
C PHE A 142 15.03 -5.80 -5.31
N LEU A 143 15.73 -6.73 -5.97
CA LEU A 143 15.79 -6.80 -7.43
C LEU A 143 14.41 -6.80 -8.11
N PRO A 144 13.40 -7.60 -7.68
CA PRO A 144 12.08 -7.58 -8.27
C PRO A 144 11.38 -6.21 -8.19
N SER A 145 11.63 -5.43 -7.14
CA SER A 145 10.97 -4.14 -6.93
C SER A 145 11.53 -2.99 -7.77
N ILE A 146 12.71 -3.17 -8.39
CA ILE A 146 13.32 -2.19 -9.31
C ILE A 146 12.79 -2.36 -10.73
N ILE A 147 12.41 -3.59 -11.10
CA ILE A 147 11.94 -3.93 -12.44
C ILE A 147 10.52 -3.39 -12.63
N SER A 148 10.22 -2.89 -13.84
CA SER A 148 8.84 -2.49 -14.18
C SER A 148 7.86 -3.62 -13.90
N VAL A 149 6.75 -3.30 -13.23
CA VAL A 149 5.71 -4.29 -12.87
C VAL A 149 5.21 -5.08 -14.08
N VAL A 150 5.12 -4.45 -15.27
CA VAL A 150 4.70 -5.12 -16.50
C VAL A 150 5.72 -6.18 -16.92
N VAL A 151 6.99 -5.80 -16.99
CA VAL A 151 8.07 -6.72 -17.38
C VAL A 151 8.20 -7.85 -16.38
N LEU A 152 8.18 -7.53 -15.08
CA LEU A 152 8.28 -8.54 -14.02
C LEU A 152 7.12 -9.54 -14.07
N THR A 153 5.88 -9.05 -14.28
CA THR A 153 4.69 -9.89 -14.34
C THR A 153 4.72 -10.80 -15.57
N LEU A 154 5.11 -10.29 -16.73
CA LEU A 154 5.27 -11.10 -17.94
C LEU A 154 6.39 -12.13 -17.78
N THR A 155 7.53 -11.75 -17.22
CA THR A 155 8.62 -12.69 -16.93
C THR A 155 8.14 -13.81 -16.02
N PHE A 156 7.41 -13.48 -14.95
CA PHE A 156 6.83 -14.47 -14.06
C PHE A 156 5.84 -15.39 -14.79
N SER A 157 4.98 -14.83 -15.65
CA SER A 157 4.05 -15.62 -16.46
C SER A 157 4.80 -16.63 -17.35
N PHE A 158 5.85 -16.18 -18.04
CA PHE A 158 6.67 -17.07 -18.88
C PHE A 158 7.44 -18.12 -18.07
N MET A 159 7.93 -17.79 -16.87
CA MET A 159 8.60 -18.77 -16.01
C MET A 159 7.68 -19.95 -15.63
N PHE A 160 6.38 -19.70 -15.49
CA PHE A 160 5.38 -20.68 -15.09
C PHE A 160 4.50 -21.17 -16.26
N ASP A 161 4.86 -20.83 -17.52
CA ASP A 161 4.15 -21.34 -18.70
C ASP A 161 4.18 -22.86 -18.73
N ALA A 162 3.03 -23.50 -19.04
CA ALA A 162 2.89 -24.96 -18.96
C ALA A 162 3.79 -25.72 -19.92
N THR A 163 4.10 -25.14 -21.08
CA THR A 163 4.80 -25.81 -22.18
C THR A 163 6.28 -25.48 -22.24
N LEU A 164 6.62 -24.20 -22.13
CA LEU A 164 7.99 -23.69 -22.32
C LEU A 164 8.59 -23.10 -21.07
N GLY A 165 7.82 -23.04 -19.97
CA GLY A 165 8.28 -22.41 -18.72
C GLY A 165 9.44 -23.14 -18.07
N ALA A 166 10.39 -22.38 -17.54
CA ALA A 166 11.54 -22.92 -16.83
C ALA A 166 11.16 -23.74 -15.59
N ILE A 167 10.13 -23.30 -14.85
CA ILE A 167 9.69 -23.97 -13.63
C ILE A 167 9.01 -25.32 -13.91
N PRO A 168 8.00 -25.42 -14.81
CA PRO A 168 7.45 -26.72 -15.21
C PRO A 168 8.50 -27.69 -15.77
N THR A 169 9.38 -27.20 -16.64
CA THR A 169 10.48 -28.03 -17.19
C THR A 169 11.43 -28.53 -16.10
N PHE A 170 11.76 -27.70 -15.11
CA PHE A 170 12.57 -28.11 -13.99
C PHE A 170 11.85 -29.16 -13.10
N LEU A 171 10.57 -28.93 -12.80
CA LEU A 171 9.75 -29.88 -12.03
C LEU A 171 9.67 -31.25 -12.71
N ASP A 172 9.52 -31.27 -14.03
CA ASP A 172 9.50 -32.52 -14.79
C ASP A 172 10.83 -33.28 -14.68
N LYS A 173 11.97 -32.59 -14.86
CA LYS A 173 13.31 -33.18 -14.74
C LYS A 173 13.61 -33.83 -13.38
N ILE A 174 13.05 -33.28 -12.29
CA ILE A 174 13.21 -33.83 -10.92
C ILE A 174 12.11 -34.85 -10.56
N GLY A 175 11.27 -35.26 -11.51
CA GLY A 175 10.19 -36.23 -11.31
C GLY A 175 8.94 -35.68 -10.62
N LEU A 176 8.81 -34.36 -10.50
CA LEU A 176 7.66 -33.66 -9.92
C LEU A 176 6.74 -33.06 -10.97
N GLY A 177 6.81 -33.49 -12.24
CA GLY A 177 5.96 -32.99 -13.33
C GLY A 177 4.45 -33.14 -13.06
N ARG A 178 4.05 -34.10 -12.21
CA ARG A 178 2.65 -34.26 -11.76
C ARG A 178 2.06 -33.04 -11.02
N LEU A 179 2.91 -32.15 -10.52
CA LEU A 179 2.48 -30.91 -9.85
C LEU A 179 2.09 -29.82 -10.82
N VAL A 180 2.46 -29.94 -12.11
CA VAL A 180 2.10 -28.99 -13.14
C VAL A 180 0.69 -29.32 -13.64
N PRO A 181 -0.30 -28.41 -13.51
CA PRO A 181 -1.64 -28.63 -14.03
C PRO A 181 -1.65 -28.73 -15.56
N PHE A 182 -2.57 -29.51 -16.10
CA PHE A 182 -2.70 -29.68 -17.55
C PHE A 182 -2.91 -28.35 -18.30
N ASP A 183 -3.75 -27.48 -17.75
CA ASP A 183 -4.03 -26.14 -18.29
C ASP A 183 -2.99 -25.09 -17.84
N GLY A 184 -1.89 -25.52 -17.24
CA GLY A 184 -0.91 -24.64 -16.62
C GLY A 184 -1.38 -24.01 -15.30
N PHE A 185 -0.45 -23.35 -14.62
CA PHE A 185 -0.73 -22.75 -13.30
C PHE A 185 -1.73 -21.59 -13.36
N PHE A 186 -1.81 -20.87 -14.48
CA PHE A 186 -2.72 -19.74 -14.67
C PHE A 186 -4.04 -20.11 -15.34
N GLY A 187 -4.11 -21.25 -16.01
CA GLY A 187 -5.33 -21.78 -16.64
C GLY A 187 -6.19 -22.62 -15.70
N ASP A 188 -5.62 -23.18 -14.63
CA ASP A 188 -6.35 -23.99 -13.66
C ASP A 188 -6.92 -23.14 -12.52
N LYS A 189 -8.25 -23.16 -12.35
CA LYS A 189 -8.99 -22.43 -11.32
C LYS A 189 -8.48 -22.66 -9.88
N ARG A 190 -7.88 -23.84 -9.61
CA ARG A 190 -7.36 -24.18 -8.27
C ARG A 190 -6.06 -23.48 -7.94
N TYR A 191 -5.28 -23.12 -8.97
CA TYR A 191 -3.93 -22.55 -8.82
C TYR A 191 -3.84 -21.09 -9.20
N ALA A 192 -4.61 -20.62 -10.18
CA ALA A 192 -4.51 -19.27 -10.75
C ALA A 192 -4.47 -18.17 -9.67
N TRP A 193 -5.42 -18.19 -8.72
CA TRP A 193 -5.46 -17.19 -7.66
C TRP A 193 -4.29 -17.31 -6.68
N LYS A 194 -3.85 -18.53 -6.35
CA LYS A 194 -2.69 -18.79 -5.49
C LYS A 194 -1.41 -18.27 -6.12
N MET A 195 -1.27 -18.40 -7.43
CA MET A 195 -0.12 -17.87 -8.19
C MET A 195 -0.08 -16.34 -8.16
N ILE A 196 -1.23 -15.68 -8.23
CA ILE A 196 -1.31 -14.22 -8.06
C ILE A 196 -0.85 -13.80 -6.66
N LEU A 197 -1.29 -14.48 -5.61
CA LEU A 197 -0.85 -14.23 -4.24
C LEU A 197 0.65 -14.51 -4.06
N PHE A 198 1.15 -15.59 -4.65
CA PHE A 198 2.58 -15.93 -4.63
C PHE A 198 3.42 -14.89 -5.39
N TYR A 199 2.96 -14.43 -6.57
CA TYR A 199 3.58 -13.31 -7.27
C TYR A 199 3.64 -12.06 -6.39
N GLY A 200 2.54 -11.73 -5.72
CA GLY A 200 2.46 -10.59 -4.80
C GLY A 200 3.48 -10.68 -3.66
N LEU A 201 3.67 -11.86 -3.07
CA LEU A 201 4.69 -12.10 -2.06
C LEU A 201 6.10 -11.88 -2.64
N TRP A 202 6.42 -12.55 -3.73
CA TRP A 202 7.75 -12.49 -4.34
C TRP A 202 8.13 -11.08 -4.80
N SER A 203 7.21 -10.35 -5.42
CA SER A 203 7.46 -8.99 -5.92
C SER A 203 7.38 -7.90 -4.85
N GLY A 204 6.54 -8.09 -3.83
CA GLY A 204 6.25 -7.08 -2.81
C GLY A 204 7.21 -7.07 -1.61
N ILE A 205 7.81 -8.23 -1.29
CA ILE A 205 8.62 -8.38 -0.08
C ILE A 205 9.85 -7.45 -0.07
N GLY A 206 10.49 -7.26 -1.22
CA GLY A 206 11.74 -6.49 -1.33
C GLY A 206 11.56 -5.01 -1.00
N TYR A 207 10.51 -4.39 -1.53
CA TYR A 207 10.17 -2.99 -1.25
C TYR A 207 9.93 -2.77 0.26
N ASN A 208 9.15 -3.65 0.88
CA ASN A 208 8.86 -3.59 2.31
C ASN A 208 10.12 -3.79 3.16
N ILE A 209 11.01 -4.74 2.79
CA ILE A 209 12.29 -4.95 3.48
C ILE A 209 13.13 -3.67 3.50
N VAL A 210 13.21 -2.94 2.38
CA VAL A 210 14.00 -1.70 2.31
C VAL A 210 13.41 -0.62 3.22
N LEU A 211 12.10 -0.41 3.17
CA LEU A 211 11.44 0.59 4.02
C LEU A 211 11.57 0.27 5.51
N VAL A 212 11.31 -0.98 5.88
CA VAL A 212 11.41 -1.44 7.27
C VAL A 212 12.86 -1.40 7.77
N SER A 213 13.84 -1.82 6.94
CA SER A 213 15.25 -1.72 7.30
C SER A 213 15.70 -0.27 7.49
N GLY A 214 15.18 0.67 6.66
CA GLY A 214 15.44 2.09 6.83
C GLY A 214 14.84 2.67 8.11
N ALA A 215 13.68 2.17 8.53
CA ALA A 215 13.08 2.54 9.81
C ALA A 215 13.88 1.97 10.99
N MET A 216 14.29 0.71 10.93
CA MET A 216 15.11 0.07 11.96
C MET A 216 16.48 0.76 12.14
N ALA A 217 17.08 1.23 11.04
CA ALA A 217 18.37 1.92 11.07
C ALA A 217 18.32 3.29 11.81
N ARG A 218 17.15 3.82 12.09
CA ARG A 218 16.95 5.06 12.83
C ARG A 218 16.80 4.85 14.34
N ILE A 219 16.68 3.61 14.79
CA ILE A 219 16.57 3.30 16.22
C ILE A 219 17.93 3.61 16.89
N PRO A 220 17.98 4.44 17.95
CA PRO A 220 19.22 4.73 18.67
C PRO A 220 19.87 3.47 19.23
N GLU A 221 21.20 3.35 19.08
CA GLU A 221 21.93 2.16 19.57
C GLU A 221 21.81 2.01 21.09
N GLU A 222 21.72 3.13 21.83
CA GLU A 222 21.56 3.13 23.28
C GLU A 222 20.29 2.35 23.73
N VAL A 223 19.19 2.45 22.97
CA VAL A 223 17.94 1.72 23.28
C VAL A 223 18.14 0.22 23.10
N VAL A 224 18.87 -0.18 22.07
CA VAL A 224 19.16 -1.61 21.79
C VAL A 224 20.13 -2.16 22.84
N GLU A 225 21.14 -1.38 23.23
CA GLU A 225 22.12 -1.76 24.26
C GLU A 225 21.46 -1.89 25.63
N ALA A 226 20.61 -0.93 26.02
CA ALA A 226 19.83 -1.03 27.25
C ALA A 226 18.98 -2.31 27.29
N GLY A 227 18.29 -2.63 26.21
CA GLY A 227 17.54 -3.87 26.09
C GLY A 227 18.40 -5.14 26.26
N LYS A 228 19.64 -5.14 25.73
CA LYS A 228 20.59 -6.26 25.94
C LYS A 228 21.05 -6.37 27.39
N LEU A 229 21.29 -5.23 28.07
CA LEU A 229 21.63 -5.22 29.48
C LEU A 229 20.50 -5.76 30.36
N ASP A 230 19.24 -5.51 29.96
CA ASP A 230 18.04 -6.07 30.60
C ASP A 230 17.79 -7.56 30.23
N GLY A 231 18.70 -8.19 29.49
CA GLY A 231 18.62 -9.61 29.13
C GLY A 231 17.58 -9.95 28.04
N LEU A 232 17.22 -8.98 27.20
CA LEU A 232 16.31 -9.24 26.08
C LEU A 232 16.96 -10.16 25.04
N SER A 233 16.31 -11.29 24.75
CA SER A 233 16.67 -12.11 23.57
C SER A 233 16.29 -11.37 22.28
N SER A 234 16.94 -11.73 21.16
CA SER A 234 16.65 -11.10 19.84
C SER A 234 15.17 -11.17 19.45
N PHE A 235 14.47 -12.23 19.81
CA PHE A 235 13.03 -12.36 19.53
C PHE A 235 12.20 -11.39 20.40
N LYS A 236 12.51 -11.26 21.68
CA LYS A 236 11.85 -10.29 22.55
C LYS A 236 12.17 -8.87 22.14
N GLU A 237 13.41 -8.58 21.71
CA GLU A 237 13.82 -7.28 21.18
C GLU A 237 12.97 -6.89 19.94
N LEU A 238 12.71 -7.84 19.03
CA LEU A 238 11.85 -7.56 17.87
C LEU A 238 10.46 -7.06 18.30
N PHE A 239 9.80 -7.78 19.22
CA PHE A 239 8.41 -7.48 19.58
C PHE A 239 8.24 -6.36 20.59
N LEU A 240 9.17 -6.23 21.54
CA LEU A 240 9.04 -5.28 22.65
C LEU A 240 9.72 -3.94 22.36
N VAL A 241 10.71 -3.91 21.47
CA VAL A 241 11.49 -2.70 21.17
C VAL A 241 11.34 -2.30 19.70
N THR A 242 11.73 -3.19 18.79
CA THR A 242 11.84 -2.83 17.37
C THR A 242 10.48 -2.53 16.73
N ILE A 243 9.49 -3.43 16.84
CA ILE A 243 8.15 -3.23 16.25
C ILE A 243 7.47 -1.96 16.78
N PRO A 244 7.42 -1.69 18.10
CA PRO A 244 6.87 -0.44 18.60
C PRO A 244 7.55 0.81 18.04
N LEU A 245 8.89 0.84 18.01
CA LEU A 245 9.65 1.99 17.53
C LEU A 245 9.52 2.26 16.03
N ILE A 246 9.33 1.23 15.20
CA ILE A 246 9.05 1.39 13.76
C ILE A 246 7.54 1.44 13.45
N GLY A 247 6.68 1.57 14.46
CA GLY A 247 5.23 1.49 14.36
C GLY A 247 4.64 2.43 13.30
N SER A 248 5.14 3.66 13.19
CA SER A 248 4.71 4.62 12.18
C SER A 248 4.96 4.14 10.73
N THR A 249 6.10 3.49 10.50
CA THR A 249 6.43 2.92 9.17
C THR A 249 5.55 1.71 8.89
N LEU A 250 5.36 0.82 9.85
CA LEU A 250 4.46 -0.33 9.72
C LEU A 250 3.02 0.12 9.48
N GLY A 251 2.56 1.11 10.23
CA GLY A 251 1.24 1.71 10.05
C GLY A 251 1.03 2.28 8.64
N THR A 252 2.05 2.92 8.08
CA THR A 252 2.02 3.41 6.70
C THR A 252 1.92 2.27 5.69
N LEU A 253 2.71 1.20 5.85
CA LEU A 253 2.67 0.01 4.98
C LEU A 253 1.29 -0.67 5.03
N MET A 254 0.72 -0.86 6.20
CA MET A 254 -0.62 -1.46 6.37
C MET A 254 -1.72 -0.56 5.80
N LEU A 255 -1.59 0.76 5.94
CA LEU A 255 -2.54 1.69 5.34
C LEU A 255 -2.49 1.63 3.80
N LEU A 256 -1.29 1.57 3.23
CA LEU A 256 -1.12 1.35 1.79
C LEU A 256 -1.69 -0.02 1.37
N GLY A 257 -1.48 -1.07 2.16
CA GLY A 257 -2.09 -2.39 1.95
C GLY A 257 -3.62 -2.33 1.91
N THR A 258 -4.25 -1.54 2.78
CA THR A 258 -5.71 -1.35 2.74
C THR A 258 -6.20 -0.77 1.41
N THR A 259 -5.44 0.12 0.78
CA THR A 259 -5.82 0.70 -0.53
C THR A 259 -5.74 -0.30 -1.69
N VAL A 260 -4.97 -1.37 -1.54
CA VAL A 260 -4.82 -2.44 -2.55
C VAL A 260 -6.15 -3.11 -2.86
N ILE A 261 -7.11 -3.16 -1.92
CA ILE A 261 -8.47 -3.69 -2.13
C ILE A 261 -9.08 -3.10 -3.41
N PHE A 262 -8.87 -1.80 -3.65
CA PHE A 262 -9.52 -1.04 -4.71
C PHE A 262 -8.62 -0.74 -5.92
N THR A 263 -7.33 -1.10 -5.88
CA THR A 263 -6.35 -0.69 -6.90
C THR A 263 -5.63 -1.86 -7.59
N TYR A 264 -5.75 -3.07 -7.06
CA TYR A 264 -5.03 -4.24 -7.56
C TYR A 264 -5.70 -4.84 -8.81
N PHE A 265 -5.30 -4.40 -10.00
CA PHE A 265 -5.86 -4.90 -11.26
C PHE A 265 -4.80 -5.34 -12.28
N LEU A 266 -3.65 -4.65 -12.31
CA LEU A 266 -2.67 -4.82 -13.39
C LEU A 266 -2.06 -6.22 -13.39
N GLN A 267 -1.69 -6.74 -12.22
CA GLN A 267 -1.09 -8.06 -12.07
C GLN A 267 -2.06 -9.18 -12.47
N PRO A 268 -3.31 -9.25 -11.93
CA PRO A 268 -4.28 -10.23 -12.42
C PRO A 268 -4.57 -10.10 -13.91
N GLN A 269 -4.63 -8.86 -14.45
CA GLN A 269 -4.85 -8.62 -15.87
C GLN A 269 -3.73 -9.19 -16.74
N LEU A 270 -2.47 -8.99 -16.35
CA LEU A 270 -1.30 -9.44 -17.11
C LEU A 270 -1.06 -10.94 -16.96
N LEU A 271 -1.32 -11.52 -15.77
CA LEU A 271 -1.10 -12.94 -15.50
C LEU A 271 -2.18 -13.84 -16.11
N LEU A 272 -3.44 -13.39 -16.08
CA LEU A 272 -4.58 -14.19 -16.50
C LEU A 272 -5.13 -13.80 -17.87
N GLY A 273 -4.90 -12.55 -18.30
CA GLY A 273 -5.41 -12.06 -19.59
C GLY A 273 -6.91 -12.26 -19.74
N GLY A 274 -7.33 -12.84 -20.87
CA GLY A 274 -8.74 -13.15 -21.16
C GLY A 274 -9.33 -14.30 -20.36
N SER A 275 -8.52 -15.12 -19.68
CA SER A 275 -8.99 -16.26 -18.88
C SER A 275 -9.41 -15.87 -17.45
N ALA A 276 -9.24 -14.61 -17.04
CA ALA A 276 -9.49 -14.15 -15.68
C ALA A 276 -10.89 -14.49 -15.15
N GLU A 277 -11.91 -14.43 -16.01
CA GLU A 277 -13.28 -14.80 -15.65
C GLU A 277 -13.41 -16.32 -15.42
N ALA A 278 -12.93 -17.12 -16.36
CA ALA A 278 -13.05 -18.58 -16.32
C ALA A 278 -12.37 -19.18 -15.09
N VAL A 279 -11.21 -18.64 -14.70
CA VAL A 279 -10.45 -19.11 -13.53
C VAL A 279 -10.82 -18.43 -12.21
N GLY A 280 -11.76 -17.47 -12.24
CA GLY A 280 -12.21 -16.74 -11.05
C GLY A 280 -11.15 -15.78 -10.50
N GLY A 281 -10.34 -15.19 -11.36
CA GLY A 281 -9.21 -14.32 -11.02
C GLY A 281 -9.51 -12.81 -11.01
N TYR A 282 -10.78 -12.42 -11.09
CA TYR A 282 -11.15 -11.01 -11.01
C TYR A 282 -10.91 -10.43 -9.61
N THR A 283 -10.46 -9.17 -9.59
CA THR A 283 -10.58 -8.25 -8.46
C THR A 283 -11.61 -7.17 -8.79
N ILE A 284 -12.07 -6.42 -7.81
CA ILE A 284 -13.00 -5.30 -8.06
C ILE A 284 -12.38 -4.28 -9.04
N ALA A 285 -11.11 -3.95 -8.85
CA ALA A 285 -10.40 -3.04 -9.74
C ALA A 285 -10.30 -3.60 -11.17
N LEU A 286 -10.00 -4.90 -11.33
CA LEU A 286 -9.97 -5.53 -12.65
C LEU A 286 -11.36 -5.57 -13.29
N TYR A 287 -12.42 -5.82 -12.52
CA TYR A 287 -13.80 -5.77 -13.01
C TYR A 287 -14.14 -4.39 -13.59
N ILE A 288 -13.82 -3.31 -12.87
CA ILE A 288 -14.02 -1.93 -13.34
C ILE A 288 -13.25 -1.69 -14.64
N VAL A 289 -11.95 -2.02 -14.67
CA VAL A 289 -11.09 -1.81 -15.86
C VAL A 289 -11.59 -2.62 -17.06
N SER A 290 -12.03 -3.87 -16.85
CA SER A 290 -12.56 -4.72 -17.91
C SER A 290 -13.86 -4.17 -18.50
N ASN A 291 -14.77 -3.66 -17.68
CA ASN A 291 -15.99 -3.01 -18.13
C ASN A 291 -15.69 -1.75 -18.98
N VAL A 292 -14.75 -0.92 -18.53
CA VAL A 292 -14.35 0.29 -19.27
C VAL A 292 -13.67 -0.08 -20.60
N LYS A 293 -12.80 -1.11 -20.62
CA LYS A 293 -12.07 -1.55 -21.82
C LYS A 293 -12.94 -2.28 -22.84
N SER A 294 -14.03 -2.91 -22.42
CA SER A 294 -14.97 -3.57 -23.34
C SER A 294 -15.62 -2.59 -24.35
N GLY A 295 -15.54 -1.29 -24.07
CA GLY A 295 -15.97 -0.21 -24.97
C GLY A 295 -17.47 -0.05 -25.12
N GLY A 296 -18.28 -0.84 -24.43
CA GLY A 296 -19.74 -0.70 -24.42
C GLY A 296 -20.18 0.41 -23.47
N GLN A 297 -21.08 1.28 -23.92
CA GLN A 297 -21.57 2.40 -23.12
C GLN A 297 -22.24 1.95 -21.80
N THR A 298 -23.00 0.86 -21.87
CA THR A 298 -23.63 0.27 -20.68
C THR A 298 -22.60 -0.26 -19.69
N GLN A 299 -21.53 -0.90 -20.20
CA GLN A 299 -20.43 -1.40 -19.37
C GLN A 299 -19.63 -0.25 -18.73
N MET A 300 -19.44 0.85 -19.47
CA MET A 300 -18.83 2.06 -18.89
C MET A 300 -19.64 2.63 -17.73
N ALA A 301 -20.97 2.73 -17.88
CA ALA A 301 -21.87 3.16 -16.80
C ALA A 301 -21.80 2.21 -15.59
N MET A 302 -21.74 0.89 -15.83
CA MET A 302 -21.59 -0.10 -14.77
C MET A 302 -20.24 0.03 -14.06
N GLY A 303 -19.15 0.19 -14.81
CA GLY A 303 -17.81 0.44 -14.25
C GLY A 303 -17.77 1.70 -13.38
N ALA A 304 -18.37 2.80 -13.84
CA ALA A 304 -18.52 4.05 -13.08
C ALA A 304 -19.32 3.83 -11.79
N THR A 305 -20.44 3.09 -11.86
CA THR A 305 -21.29 2.78 -10.71
C THR A 305 -20.53 1.99 -9.65
N VAL A 306 -19.79 0.95 -10.04
CA VAL A 306 -18.93 0.17 -9.13
C VAL A 306 -17.84 1.05 -8.53
N GLY A 307 -17.17 1.89 -9.35
CA GLY A 307 -16.12 2.80 -8.92
C GLY A 307 -16.61 3.79 -7.84
N ILE A 308 -17.79 4.40 -8.03
CA ILE A 308 -18.39 5.31 -7.05
C ILE A 308 -18.75 4.58 -5.74
N LEU A 309 -19.33 3.37 -5.83
CA LEU A 309 -19.59 2.57 -4.61
C LEU A 309 -18.29 2.19 -3.88
N CYS A 310 -17.25 1.81 -4.63
CA CYS A 310 -15.94 1.55 -4.05
C CYS A 310 -15.36 2.78 -3.36
N ALA A 311 -15.53 3.98 -3.91
CA ALA A 311 -15.08 5.21 -3.28
C ALA A 311 -15.88 5.53 -1.99
N LEU A 312 -17.21 5.37 -2.03
CA LEU A 312 -18.10 5.61 -0.89
C LEU A 312 -17.86 4.63 0.28
N ILE A 313 -17.59 3.36 -0.03
CA ILE A 313 -17.33 2.32 0.98
C ILE A 313 -15.85 2.33 1.38
N GLY A 314 -14.96 2.50 0.44
CA GLY A 314 -13.51 2.44 0.63
C GLY A 314 -12.98 3.59 1.50
N THR A 315 -13.49 4.81 1.31
CA THR A 315 -13.05 5.96 2.11
C THR A 315 -13.27 5.75 3.61
N PRO A 316 -14.48 5.36 4.09
CA PRO A 316 -14.67 4.99 5.49
C PRO A 316 -13.76 3.84 5.96
N ILE A 317 -13.59 2.80 5.13
CA ILE A 317 -12.71 1.67 5.48
C ILE A 317 -11.29 2.16 5.72
N VAL A 318 -10.71 2.95 4.81
CA VAL A 318 -9.35 3.50 4.95
C VAL A 318 -9.25 4.41 6.19
N LEU A 319 -10.25 5.25 6.46
CA LEU A 319 -10.26 6.13 7.64
C LEU A 319 -10.35 5.34 8.95
N VAL A 320 -11.16 4.27 8.99
CA VAL A 320 -11.25 3.38 10.14
C VAL A 320 -9.95 2.60 10.32
N SER A 321 -9.40 2.04 9.24
CA SER A 321 -8.10 1.35 9.26
C SER A 321 -7.00 2.26 9.80
N ARG A 322 -6.94 3.52 9.36
CA ARG A 322 -5.99 4.50 9.89
C ARG A 322 -6.14 4.70 11.40
N LYS A 323 -7.38 4.91 11.89
CA LYS A 323 -7.62 5.08 13.33
C LYS A 323 -7.22 3.85 14.15
N LEU A 324 -7.48 2.65 13.60
CA LEU A 324 -7.07 1.40 14.25
C LEU A 324 -5.56 1.27 14.27
N ILE A 325 -4.88 1.52 13.15
CA ILE A 325 -3.42 1.48 13.04
C ILE A 325 -2.79 2.47 14.02
N ASP A 326 -3.23 3.73 14.04
CA ASP A 326 -2.72 4.78 14.96
C ASP A 326 -2.92 4.40 16.43
N ARG A 327 -3.94 3.59 16.75
CA ARG A 327 -4.19 3.10 18.12
C ARG A 327 -3.26 1.94 18.51
N PHE A 328 -2.98 1.01 17.58
CA PHE A 328 -2.18 -0.19 17.87
C PHE A 328 -0.69 0.01 17.60
N LEU A 329 -0.35 0.91 16.70
CA LEU A 329 1.02 1.23 16.30
C LEU A 329 1.26 2.75 16.42
N PRO A 330 1.24 3.30 17.65
CA PRO A 330 1.46 4.74 17.85
C PRO A 330 2.85 5.14 17.36
N ALA A 331 2.95 6.34 16.78
CA ALA A 331 4.24 6.91 16.41
C ALA A 331 4.99 7.35 17.69
N TYR A 332 6.16 6.78 17.93
CA TYR A 332 7.08 7.26 18.93
C TYR A 332 8.12 8.16 18.25
N GLU A 333 8.24 9.39 18.74
CA GLU A 333 9.34 10.30 18.40
C GLU A 333 10.47 10.08 19.42
N TYR A 334 11.67 9.78 18.96
CA TYR A 334 12.88 9.56 19.76
C TYR A 334 14.06 10.32 19.17
#